data_a101b9878d4a989518164eaa1d66d93f
#
_entry.id   a101b9878d4a989518164eaa1d66d93f
#
_cell.length_a   1.000
_cell.length_b   1.000
_cell.length_c   1.000
_cell.angle_alpha   90.00
_cell.angle_beta   90.00
_cell.angle_gamma   90.00
#
_symmetry.space_group_name_H-M   'P 1'
#
loop_
_entity.id
_entity.type
_entity.pdbx_description
1 polymer ?
#
loop_
_entity_poly.entity_id
_entity_poly.type
_entity_poly.pdbx_seq_one_letter_code
_entity_poly.pdbx_strand_id
1 'polypeptide(L)'
;DLLKEYVTLYGRTKWALSTYQSNTALISNYIEPLIGSMKLQDLTTRVIEGYYQRLLKYEAVDPMCGKRQHQYVSPGTVRSVHKILRSAFEQAVKWELMEKNPCIYATLPKYTAKKRDIWTAETLFHALEVCDDPRLRLCINLSFSCSLRLGELLGLTWDCVDISPESIEAGRASIYINKELQRVDIASLNALENKNVITRFPSLSSRCTTVQVLKSPKTDSSIRTIFLPKTVAEMLV
;
A
#
# COMPACT_ATOMS: atom_id res chain seq x y z
N ASP A 1 3.33 -6.62 -24.99
CA ASP A 1 4.25 -5.49 -25.11
C ASP A 1 3.70 -4.22 -24.47
N LEU A 2 2.41 -3.82 -24.69
CA LEU A 2 1.81 -2.63 -24.10
C LEU A 2 2.02 -2.51 -22.57
N LEU A 3 1.77 -3.58 -21.82
CA LEU A 3 1.90 -3.52 -20.36
C LEU A 3 3.34 -3.34 -19.88
N LYS A 4 4.30 -3.93 -20.57
CA LYS A 4 5.73 -3.72 -20.27
C LYS A 4 6.13 -2.28 -20.53
N GLU A 5 5.70 -1.73 -21.65
CA GLU A 5 5.94 -0.34 -22.01
C GLU A 5 5.23 0.62 -21.04
N TYR A 6 3.97 0.34 -20.70
CA TYR A 6 3.22 1.08 -19.71
C TYR A 6 3.87 1.09 -18.33
N VAL A 7 4.37 -0.05 -17.84
CA VAL A 7 5.10 -0.13 -16.57
C VAL A 7 6.41 0.68 -16.66
N THR A 8 7.13 0.58 -17.77
CA THR A 8 8.44 1.22 -17.93
C THR A 8 8.32 2.74 -18.08
N LEU A 9 7.47 3.22 -18.97
CA LEU A 9 7.38 4.64 -19.29
C LEU A 9 6.46 5.40 -18.32
N TYR A 10 5.35 4.80 -17.92
CA TYR A 10 4.37 5.44 -17.05
C TYR A 10 4.54 5.01 -15.58
N GLY A 11 4.63 3.71 -15.33
CA GLY A 11 4.66 3.16 -13.98
C GLY A 11 5.86 3.64 -13.16
N ARG A 12 7.08 3.58 -13.72
CA ARG A 12 8.29 4.02 -13.02
C ARG A 12 8.25 5.50 -12.64
N THR A 13 7.64 6.33 -13.47
CA THR A 13 7.58 7.78 -13.24
C THR A 13 6.46 8.17 -12.27
N LYS A 14 5.27 7.54 -12.37
CA LYS A 14 4.04 7.96 -11.68
C LYS A 14 3.72 7.17 -10.43
N TRP A 15 4.15 5.90 -10.33
CA TRP A 15 3.74 5.07 -9.21
C TRP A 15 4.66 5.23 -7.99
N ALA A 16 4.04 5.19 -6.81
CA ALA A 16 4.76 4.97 -5.56
C ALA A 16 5.21 3.50 -5.46
N LEU A 17 6.22 3.22 -4.64
CA LEU A 17 6.81 1.89 -4.44
C LEU A 17 5.78 0.78 -4.23
N SER A 18 4.83 0.97 -3.29
CA SER A 18 3.78 -0.01 -3.02
C SER A 18 2.82 -0.21 -4.20
N THR A 19 2.52 0.85 -4.94
CA THR A 19 1.69 0.78 -6.14
C THR A 19 2.41 0.04 -7.25
N TYR A 20 3.69 0.31 -7.45
CA TYR A 20 4.51 -0.38 -8.44
C TYR A 20 4.55 -1.88 -8.15
N GLN A 21 4.91 -2.27 -6.92
CA GLN A 21 4.95 -3.66 -6.47
C GLN A 21 3.60 -4.37 -6.66
N SER A 22 2.51 -3.75 -6.22
CA SER A 22 1.17 -4.35 -6.33
C SER A 22 0.71 -4.48 -7.78
N ASN A 23 0.94 -3.46 -8.60
CA ASN A 23 0.50 -3.47 -9.99
C ASN A 23 1.32 -4.47 -10.83
N THR A 24 2.64 -4.53 -10.66
CA THR A 24 3.48 -5.50 -11.36
C THR A 24 3.13 -6.94 -10.97
N ALA A 25 2.85 -7.21 -9.70
CA ALA A 25 2.39 -8.52 -9.25
C ALA A 25 1.02 -8.89 -9.85
N LEU A 26 0.06 -7.96 -9.93
CA LEU A 26 -1.23 -8.21 -10.56
C LEU A 26 -1.10 -8.43 -12.07
N ILE A 27 -0.22 -7.70 -12.74
CA ILE A 27 0.06 -7.89 -14.17
C ILE A 27 0.61 -9.29 -14.43
N SER A 28 1.69 -9.67 -13.73
CA SER A 28 2.35 -10.96 -13.95
C SER A 28 1.50 -12.17 -13.53
N ASN A 29 0.72 -12.03 -12.45
CA ASN A 29 -0.04 -13.15 -11.91
C ASN A 29 -1.39 -13.36 -12.63
N TYR A 30 -2.02 -12.31 -13.13
CA TYR A 30 -3.41 -12.38 -13.56
C TYR A 30 -3.66 -11.84 -14.98
N ILE A 31 -2.89 -10.86 -15.46
CA ILE A 31 -3.16 -10.27 -16.77
C ILE A 31 -2.36 -10.98 -17.86
N GLU A 32 -1.04 -11.05 -17.71
CA GLU A 32 -0.16 -11.67 -18.71
C GLU A 32 -0.53 -13.13 -19.01
N PRO A 33 -0.81 -14.02 -18.03
CA PRO A 33 -1.12 -15.40 -18.32
C PRO A 33 -2.44 -15.61 -19.07
N LEU A 34 -3.42 -14.73 -18.92
CA LEU A 34 -4.78 -14.92 -19.42
C LEU A 34 -5.11 -14.14 -20.70
N ILE A 35 -4.54 -12.96 -20.87
CA ILE A 35 -4.80 -12.08 -22.02
C ILE A 35 -3.55 -11.42 -22.59
N GLY A 36 -2.36 -11.67 -22.03
CA GLY A 36 -1.12 -11.01 -22.46
C GLY A 36 -0.71 -11.27 -23.90
N SER A 37 -1.11 -12.43 -24.48
CA SER A 37 -0.84 -12.78 -25.86
C SER A 37 -1.84 -12.22 -26.88
N MET A 38 -2.96 -11.61 -26.42
CA MET A 38 -3.99 -11.06 -27.29
C MET A 38 -3.50 -9.78 -27.97
N LYS A 39 -3.86 -9.58 -29.23
CA LYS A 39 -3.61 -8.33 -29.95
C LYS A 39 -4.52 -7.23 -29.41
N LEU A 40 -4.03 -5.98 -29.38
CA LEU A 40 -4.80 -4.83 -28.86
C LEU A 40 -6.12 -4.61 -29.61
N GLN A 41 -6.14 -4.82 -30.92
CA GLN A 41 -7.33 -4.71 -31.77
C GLN A 41 -8.43 -5.72 -31.43
N ASP A 42 -8.07 -6.87 -30.83
CA ASP A 42 -9.02 -7.93 -30.46
C ASP A 42 -9.61 -7.73 -29.07
N LEU A 43 -9.08 -6.78 -28.29
CA LEU A 43 -9.53 -6.46 -26.94
C LEU A 43 -10.76 -5.57 -26.96
N THR A 44 -11.92 -6.18 -27.15
CA THR A 44 -13.22 -5.50 -27.07
C THR A 44 -13.76 -5.51 -25.65
N THR A 45 -14.76 -4.65 -25.34
CA THR A 45 -15.46 -4.64 -24.04
C THR A 45 -15.99 -6.03 -23.67
N ARG A 46 -16.58 -6.75 -24.63
CA ARG A 46 -17.07 -8.12 -24.44
C ARG A 46 -15.95 -9.10 -24.04
N VAL A 47 -14.78 -8.97 -24.66
CA VAL A 47 -13.61 -9.80 -24.32
C VAL A 47 -13.12 -9.50 -22.91
N ILE A 48 -13.08 -8.23 -22.51
CA ILE A 48 -12.70 -7.80 -21.15
C ILE A 48 -13.70 -8.32 -20.10
N GLU A 49 -15.00 -8.27 -20.37
CA GLU A 49 -16.01 -8.84 -19.45
C GLU A 49 -15.88 -10.36 -19.34
N GLY A 50 -15.67 -11.06 -20.47
CA GLY A 50 -15.38 -12.50 -20.49
C GLY A 50 -14.11 -12.86 -19.72
N TYR A 51 -13.08 -12.02 -19.81
CA TYR A 51 -11.86 -12.15 -19.00
C TYR A 51 -12.14 -12.03 -17.51
N TYR A 52 -12.97 -11.06 -17.04
CA TYR A 52 -13.33 -10.94 -15.64
C TYR A 52 -14.07 -12.17 -15.10
N GLN A 53 -14.95 -12.77 -15.92
CA GLN A 53 -15.63 -14.02 -15.52
C GLN A 53 -14.67 -15.20 -15.41
N ARG A 54 -13.67 -15.31 -16.31
CA ARG A 54 -12.61 -16.31 -16.20
C ARG A 54 -11.72 -16.08 -14.99
N LEU A 55 -11.39 -14.82 -14.70
CA LEU A 55 -10.53 -14.44 -13.59
C LEU A 55 -11.16 -14.82 -12.23
N LEU A 56 -12.49 -14.70 -12.08
CA LEU A 56 -13.21 -15.14 -10.87
C LEU A 56 -13.10 -16.66 -10.61
N LYS A 57 -12.79 -17.44 -11.64
CA LYS A 57 -12.60 -18.90 -11.55
C LYS A 57 -11.11 -19.30 -11.57
N TYR A 58 -10.22 -18.32 -11.66
CA TYR A 58 -8.78 -18.54 -11.65
C TYR A 58 -8.27 -18.69 -10.22
N GLU A 59 -7.31 -19.59 -9.99
CA GLU A 59 -6.73 -19.76 -8.67
C GLU A 59 -6.02 -18.49 -8.19
N ALA A 60 -6.28 -18.13 -6.95
CA ALA A 60 -5.59 -17.02 -6.33
C ALA A 60 -4.13 -17.40 -6.04
N VAL A 61 -3.19 -16.53 -6.40
CA VAL A 61 -1.79 -16.71 -6.05
C VAL A 61 -1.60 -16.52 -4.55
N ASP A 62 -0.75 -17.35 -3.95
CA ASP A 62 -0.45 -17.28 -2.52
C ASP A 62 0.19 -15.93 -2.18
N PRO A 63 -0.24 -15.29 -1.08
CA PRO A 63 0.37 -14.06 -0.64
C PRO A 63 1.81 -14.32 -0.18
N MET A 64 2.70 -13.34 -0.35
CA MET A 64 4.09 -13.42 0.14
C MET A 64 4.18 -13.69 1.65
N CYS A 65 3.18 -13.26 2.41
CA CYS A 65 3.09 -13.48 3.84
C CYS A 65 1.66 -13.85 4.23
N GLY A 66 1.50 -14.83 5.12
CA GLY A 66 0.21 -15.27 5.61
C GLY A 66 -0.41 -16.40 4.79
N LYS A 67 -1.62 -16.80 5.19
CA LYS A 67 -2.37 -17.88 4.53
C LYS A 67 -3.27 -17.30 3.43
N ARG A 68 -3.46 -18.07 2.36
CA ARG A 68 -4.44 -17.79 1.32
C ARG A 68 -5.84 -17.67 1.96
N GLN A 69 -6.53 -16.57 1.71
CA GLN A 69 -7.87 -16.33 2.26
C GLN A 69 -8.97 -16.93 1.37
N HIS A 70 -8.70 -17.08 0.08
CA HIS A 70 -9.66 -17.56 -0.91
C HIS A 70 -8.95 -18.47 -1.91
N GLN A 71 -9.60 -19.57 -2.31
CA GLN A 71 -9.09 -20.45 -3.35
C GLN A 71 -9.03 -19.76 -4.71
N TYR A 72 -10.02 -18.95 -5.02
CA TYR A 72 -10.15 -18.24 -6.29
C TYR A 72 -9.99 -16.73 -6.13
N VAL A 73 -9.70 -16.06 -7.24
CA VAL A 73 -9.56 -14.61 -7.29
C VAL A 73 -10.84 -13.91 -6.84
N SER A 74 -10.71 -12.98 -5.89
CA SER A 74 -11.84 -12.24 -5.32
C SER A 74 -12.35 -11.16 -6.27
N PRO A 75 -13.63 -10.76 -6.16
CA PRO A 75 -14.16 -9.60 -6.90
C PRO A 75 -13.37 -8.30 -6.65
N GLY A 76 -12.79 -8.16 -5.45
CA GLY A 76 -11.90 -7.04 -5.12
C GLY A 76 -10.61 -7.04 -5.94
N THR A 77 -10.02 -8.22 -6.17
CA THR A 77 -8.84 -8.38 -7.03
C THR A 77 -9.18 -8.08 -8.49
N VAL A 78 -10.35 -8.55 -8.99
CA VAL A 78 -10.83 -8.21 -10.34
C VAL A 78 -10.95 -6.71 -10.53
N ARG A 79 -11.47 -5.98 -9.53
CA ARG A 79 -11.53 -4.50 -9.56
C ARG A 79 -10.15 -3.85 -9.60
N SER A 80 -9.18 -4.41 -8.90
CA SER A 80 -7.80 -3.91 -8.94
C SER A 80 -7.16 -4.14 -10.31
N VAL A 81 -7.35 -5.31 -10.89
CA VAL A 81 -6.94 -5.63 -12.27
C VAL A 81 -7.61 -4.69 -13.29
N HIS A 82 -8.93 -4.48 -13.15
CA HIS A 82 -9.64 -3.52 -14.00
C HIS A 82 -9.05 -2.10 -13.95
N LYS A 83 -8.67 -1.61 -12.76
CA LYS A 83 -8.05 -0.28 -12.62
C LYS A 83 -6.74 -0.18 -13.40
N ILE A 84 -5.93 -1.25 -13.37
CA ILE A 84 -4.66 -1.29 -14.11
C ILE A 84 -4.94 -1.31 -15.62
N LEU A 85 -5.80 -2.21 -16.09
CA LEU A 85 -6.16 -2.30 -17.52
C LEU A 85 -6.78 -1.02 -18.03
N ARG A 86 -7.72 -0.43 -17.29
CA ARG A 86 -8.35 0.84 -17.66
C ARG A 86 -7.31 1.95 -17.80
N SER A 87 -6.37 2.05 -16.86
CA SER A 87 -5.31 3.07 -16.92
C SER A 87 -4.30 2.79 -18.04
N ALA A 88 -3.94 1.54 -18.27
CA ALA A 88 -3.03 1.15 -19.34
C ALA A 88 -3.64 1.40 -20.74
N PHE A 89 -4.91 1.05 -20.94
CA PHE A 89 -5.61 1.30 -22.21
C PHE A 89 -5.89 2.79 -22.42
N GLU A 90 -6.16 3.55 -21.36
CA GLU A 90 -6.25 5.01 -21.46
C GLU A 90 -4.92 5.61 -21.94
N GLN A 91 -3.81 5.09 -21.43
CA GLN A 91 -2.49 5.50 -21.88
C GLN A 91 -2.21 5.03 -23.31
N ALA A 92 -2.66 3.83 -23.70
CA ALA A 92 -2.55 3.32 -25.07
C ALA A 92 -3.33 4.18 -26.07
N VAL A 93 -4.49 4.69 -25.68
CA VAL A 93 -5.25 5.66 -26.50
C VAL A 93 -4.45 6.97 -26.68
N LYS A 94 -3.84 7.48 -25.60
CA LYS A 94 -2.97 8.69 -25.68
C LYS A 94 -1.71 8.47 -26.51
N TRP A 95 -1.22 7.24 -26.60
CA TRP A 95 -0.10 6.84 -27.45
C TRP A 95 -0.51 6.45 -28.88
N GLU A 96 -1.81 6.63 -29.21
CA GLU A 96 -2.37 6.32 -30.53
C GLU A 96 -2.25 4.82 -30.94
N LEU A 97 -2.07 3.94 -29.94
CA LEU A 97 -2.01 2.49 -30.13
C LEU A 97 -3.40 1.85 -30.17
N MET A 98 -4.42 2.55 -29.71
CA MET A 98 -5.82 2.13 -29.65
C MET A 98 -6.75 3.33 -29.92
N GLU A 99 -7.84 3.11 -30.62
CA GLU A 99 -8.85 4.16 -30.86
C GLU A 99 -9.70 4.45 -29.60
N LYS A 100 -9.99 3.42 -28.81
CA LYS A 100 -10.85 3.51 -27.63
C LYS A 100 -10.44 2.53 -26.55
N ASN A 101 -10.73 2.91 -25.31
CA ASN A 101 -10.46 2.07 -24.13
C ASN A 101 -11.63 1.10 -23.87
N PRO A 102 -11.45 -0.22 -24.04
CA PRO A 102 -12.52 -1.21 -23.87
C PRO A 102 -13.00 -1.39 -22.43
N CYS A 103 -12.25 -0.88 -21.45
CA CYS A 103 -12.62 -0.99 -20.05
C CYS A 103 -13.62 0.07 -19.59
N ILE A 104 -13.87 1.14 -20.36
CA ILE A 104 -14.72 2.26 -19.91
C ILE A 104 -16.15 1.77 -19.59
N TYR A 105 -16.70 0.93 -20.46
CA TYR A 105 -18.07 0.42 -20.35
C TYR A 105 -18.15 -1.03 -19.83
N ALA A 106 -17.01 -1.62 -19.44
CA ALA A 106 -16.99 -2.99 -18.97
C ALA A 106 -17.68 -3.15 -17.61
N THR A 107 -18.59 -4.09 -17.51
CA THR A 107 -19.33 -4.43 -16.31
C THR A 107 -18.44 -5.19 -15.32
N LEU A 108 -18.37 -4.69 -14.11
CA LEU A 108 -17.59 -5.30 -13.03
C LEU A 108 -18.43 -6.25 -12.18
N PRO A 109 -17.85 -7.32 -11.63
CA PRO A 109 -18.55 -8.18 -10.68
C PRO A 109 -18.97 -7.39 -9.43
N LYS A 110 -20.12 -7.79 -8.85
CA LYS A 110 -20.57 -7.24 -7.57
C LYS A 110 -19.50 -7.44 -6.51
N TYR A 111 -19.21 -6.38 -5.79
CA TYR A 111 -18.27 -6.38 -4.68
C TYR A 111 -18.89 -5.68 -3.48
N THR A 112 -19.03 -6.40 -2.39
CA THR A 112 -19.45 -5.83 -1.12
C THR A 112 -18.21 -5.75 -0.23
N ALA A 113 -17.80 -4.54 0.12
CA ALA A 113 -16.71 -4.33 1.06
C ALA A 113 -17.12 -4.88 2.43
N LYS A 114 -16.28 -5.73 3.02
CA LYS A 114 -16.48 -6.14 4.42
C LYS A 114 -16.38 -4.90 5.31
N LYS A 115 -17.40 -4.69 6.13
CA LYS A 115 -17.35 -3.68 7.19
C LYS A 115 -16.23 -4.07 8.15
N ARG A 116 -15.34 -3.16 8.44
CA ARG A 116 -14.28 -3.38 9.43
C ARG A 116 -14.82 -3.02 10.80
N ASP A 117 -14.52 -3.86 11.78
CA ASP A 117 -14.78 -3.53 13.18
C ASP A 117 -13.80 -2.43 13.61
N ILE A 118 -14.36 -1.41 14.23
CA ILE A 118 -13.59 -0.30 14.80
C ILE A 118 -13.60 -0.50 16.31
N TRP A 119 -12.46 -0.43 16.94
CA TRP A 119 -12.37 -0.52 18.39
C TRP A 119 -13.15 0.61 19.05
N THR A 120 -13.96 0.24 20.03
CA THR A 120 -14.59 1.18 20.94
C THR A 120 -13.60 1.62 22.01
N ALA A 121 -13.94 2.65 22.79
CA ALA A 121 -13.14 3.07 23.92
C ALA A 121 -12.96 1.93 24.95
N GLU A 122 -14.02 1.16 25.23
CA GLU A 122 -13.95 0.01 26.15
C GLU A 122 -12.97 -1.04 25.63
N THR A 123 -13.02 -1.36 24.34
CA THR A 123 -12.09 -2.33 23.72
C THR A 123 -10.65 -1.85 23.84
N LEU A 124 -10.42 -0.54 23.63
CA LEU A 124 -9.10 0.06 23.75
C LEU A 124 -8.58 -0.02 25.20
N PHE A 125 -9.38 0.40 26.19
CA PHE A 125 -9.00 0.35 27.59
C PHE A 125 -8.69 -1.07 28.04
N HIS A 126 -9.55 -2.01 27.67
CA HIS A 126 -9.29 -3.44 27.98
C HIS A 126 -8.00 -3.95 27.32
N ALA A 127 -7.72 -3.58 26.07
CA ALA A 127 -6.48 -3.96 25.41
C ALA A 127 -5.24 -3.38 26.14
N LEU A 128 -5.33 -2.15 26.65
CA LEU A 128 -4.26 -1.52 27.43
C LEU A 128 -4.09 -2.16 28.82
N GLU A 129 -5.16 -2.63 29.45
CA GLU A 129 -5.10 -3.33 30.74
C GLU A 129 -4.38 -4.68 30.63
N VAL A 130 -4.69 -5.46 29.59
CA VAL A 130 -4.10 -6.80 29.37
C VAL A 130 -2.78 -6.79 28.63
N CYS A 131 -2.29 -5.63 28.21
CA CYS A 131 -1.05 -5.50 27.45
C CYS A 131 0.15 -5.39 28.39
N ASP A 132 0.97 -6.45 28.49
CA ASP A 132 2.17 -6.49 29.33
C ASP A 132 3.41 -5.91 28.64
N ASP A 133 3.43 -5.81 27.29
CA ASP A 133 4.56 -5.23 26.56
C ASP A 133 4.45 -3.69 26.54
N PRO A 134 5.39 -2.96 27.21
CA PRO A 134 5.35 -1.52 27.28
C PRO A 134 5.49 -0.84 25.92
N ARG A 135 6.21 -1.44 24.98
CA ARG A 135 6.37 -0.92 23.62
C ARG A 135 5.08 -1.04 22.82
N LEU A 136 4.38 -2.18 22.95
CA LEU A 136 3.07 -2.34 22.31
C LEU A 136 2.03 -1.39 22.93
N ARG A 137 2.07 -1.23 24.25
CA ARG A 137 1.20 -0.26 24.97
C ARG A 137 1.43 1.16 24.49
N LEU A 138 2.68 1.57 24.29
CA LEU A 138 3.03 2.88 23.71
C LEU A 138 2.52 3.01 22.27
N CYS A 139 2.71 1.98 21.44
CA CYS A 139 2.20 1.97 20.06
C CYS A 139 0.69 2.12 19.97
N ILE A 140 -0.05 1.44 20.86
CA ILE A 140 -1.53 1.55 20.95
C ILE A 140 -1.91 2.99 21.32
N ASN A 141 -1.28 3.56 22.36
CA ASN A 141 -1.56 4.94 22.80
C ASN A 141 -1.25 5.96 21.70
N LEU A 142 -0.10 5.89 21.06
CA LEU A 142 0.28 6.78 19.95
C LEU A 142 -0.68 6.65 18.76
N SER A 143 -1.03 5.41 18.38
CA SER A 143 -1.95 5.18 17.26
C SER A 143 -3.32 5.78 17.52
N PHE A 144 -3.83 5.64 18.74
CA PHE A 144 -5.17 6.09 19.10
C PHE A 144 -5.22 7.60 19.33
N SER A 145 -4.29 8.14 20.13
CA SER A 145 -4.27 9.55 20.50
C SER A 145 -3.85 10.46 19.33
N CYS A 146 -2.95 10.00 18.48
CA CYS A 146 -2.37 10.80 17.40
C CYS A 146 -2.88 10.40 16.01
N SER A 147 -3.76 9.39 15.91
CA SER A 147 -4.30 8.88 14.64
C SER A 147 -3.19 8.56 13.62
N LEU A 148 -2.09 7.96 14.09
CA LEU A 148 -0.95 7.62 13.24
C LEU A 148 -1.27 6.42 12.34
N ARG A 149 -0.83 6.51 11.08
CA ARG A 149 -0.78 5.32 10.23
C ARG A 149 0.34 4.40 10.69
N LEU A 150 0.17 3.08 10.48
CA LEU A 150 1.18 2.10 10.90
C LEU A 150 2.60 2.44 10.41
N GLY A 151 2.73 2.87 9.16
CA GLY A 151 4.04 3.27 8.60
C GLY A 151 4.63 4.52 9.26
N GLU A 152 3.80 5.49 9.62
CA GLU A 152 4.20 6.72 10.34
C GLU A 152 4.65 6.37 11.77
N LEU A 153 3.88 5.54 12.46
CA LEU A 153 4.21 5.07 13.82
C LEU A 153 5.55 4.34 13.85
N LEU A 154 5.74 3.36 12.95
CA LEU A 154 6.97 2.57 12.89
C LEU A 154 8.15 3.33 12.30
N GLY A 155 7.90 4.43 11.59
CA GLY A 155 8.92 5.29 11.00
C GLY A 155 9.29 6.50 11.86
N LEU A 156 8.71 6.64 13.05
CA LEU A 156 9.02 7.72 13.98
C LEU A 156 10.45 7.56 14.51
N THR A 157 11.21 8.64 14.47
CA THR A 157 12.61 8.72 14.91
C THR A 157 12.78 9.85 15.90
N TRP A 158 13.76 9.75 16.78
CA TRP A 158 13.99 10.70 17.88
C TRP A 158 14.20 12.14 17.42
N ASP A 159 14.76 12.36 16.23
CA ASP A 159 14.90 13.69 15.63
C ASP A 159 13.56 14.37 15.28
N CYS A 160 12.48 13.62 15.36
CA CYS A 160 11.10 14.08 15.11
C CYS A 160 10.25 14.15 16.36
N VAL A 161 10.84 14.04 17.56
CA VAL A 161 10.12 13.97 18.84
C VAL A 161 10.61 15.08 19.77
N ASP A 162 9.72 15.95 20.18
CA ASP A 162 9.98 16.94 21.24
C ASP A 162 9.22 16.54 22.52
N ILE A 163 9.98 15.96 23.45
CA ILE A 163 9.53 15.56 24.79
C ILE A 163 10.45 16.14 25.87
N SER A 164 10.99 17.34 25.63
CA SER A 164 11.74 18.04 26.67
C SER A 164 10.86 18.25 27.89
N PRO A 165 11.42 18.23 29.11
CA PRO A 165 10.64 18.48 30.33
C PRO A 165 9.83 19.77 30.24
N GLU A 166 10.40 20.83 29.68
CA GLU A 166 9.76 22.12 29.47
C GLU A 166 8.57 22.03 28.49
N SER A 167 8.71 21.22 27.43
CA SER A 167 7.64 21.02 26.45
C SER A 167 6.50 20.17 27.02
N ILE A 168 6.82 19.15 27.83
CA ILE A 168 5.82 18.33 28.54
C ILE A 168 5.05 19.16 29.54
N GLU A 169 5.73 19.93 30.42
CA GLU A 169 5.11 20.79 31.43
C GLU A 169 4.22 21.86 30.81
N ALA A 170 4.68 22.45 29.69
CA ALA A 170 3.93 23.49 28.97
C ALA A 170 2.81 22.92 28.06
N GLY A 171 2.59 21.58 28.00
CA GLY A 171 1.61 20.95 27.13
C GLY A 171 1.93 21.13 25.65
N ARG A 172 3.19 21.28 25.30
CA ARG A 172 3.68 21.48 23.91
C ARG A 172 4.51 20.33 23.38
N ALA A 173 4.63 19.23 24.14
CA ALA A 173 5.27 18.02 23.65
C ALA A 173 4.66 17.59 22.31
N SER A 174 5.48 17.24 21.34
CA SER A 174 5.01 17.01 19.98
C SER A 174 5.84 16.00 19.21
N ILE A 175 5.22 15.46 18.15
CA ILE A 175 5.88 14.63 17.15
C ILE A 175 5.71 15.26 15.78
N TYR A 176 6.76 15.22 14.96
CA TYR A 176 6.76 15.70 13.59
C TYR A 176 6.75 14.52 12.63
N ILE A 177 5.65 14.32 11.92
CA ILE A 177 5.48 13.23 10.97
C ILE A 177 5.99 13.66 9.61
N ASN A 178 7.16 13.17 9.22
CA ASN A 178 7.80 13.43 7.92
C ASN A 178 8.42 12.18 7.29
N LYS A 179 8.24 11.02 7.94
CA LYS A 179 8.81 9.74 7.52
C LYS A 179 7.79 8.62 7.73
N GLU A 180 7.93 7.55 6.95
CA GLU A 180 7.19 6.31 7.16
C GLU A 180 8.10 5.10 6.91
N LEU A 181 7.97 4.06 7.74
CA LEU A 181 8.63 2.77 7.53
C LEU A 181 7.74 1.89 6.64
N GLN A 182 8.32 1.31 5.61
CA GLN A 182 7.64 0.39 4.71
C GLN A 182 8.50 -0.83 4.40
N ARG A 183 7.88 -2.02 4.36
CA ARG A 183 8.51 -3.22 3.80
C ARG A 183 8.21 -3.25 2.31
N VAL A 184 9.25 -3.36 1.48
CA VAL A 184 9.17 -3.33 0.03
C VAL A 184 9.92 -4.49 -0.59
N ASP A 185 9.48 -4.92 -1.76
CA ASP A 185 10.19 -5.89 -2.58
C ASP A 185 11.47 -5.26 -3.16
N ILE A 186 12.58 -6.00 -3.09
CA ILE A 186 13.91 -5.52 -3.51
C ILE A 186 13.93 -5.25 -5.03
N ALA A 187 13.25 -6.07 -5.83
CA ALA A 187 13.21 -5.87 -7.27
C ALA A 187 12.45 -4.57 -7.64
N SER A 188 11.33 -4.30 -6.95
CA SER A 188 10.58 -3.05 -7.12
C SER A 188 11.36 -1.83 -6.65
N LEU A 189 12.11 -1.96 -5.55
CA LEU A 189 12.98 -0.90 -5.04
C LEU A 189 14.07 -0.53 -6.05
N ASN A 190 14.74 -1.53 -6.61
CA ASN A 190 15.77 -1.35 -7.62
C ASN A 190 15.19 -0.78 -8.94
N ALA A 191 14.02 -1.27 -9.36
CA ALA A 191 13.35 -0.78 -10.57
C ALA A 191 12.97 0.71 -10.50
N LEU A 192 12.71 1.22 -9.28
CA LEU A 192 12.41 2.63 -9.01
C LEU A 192 13.62 3.42 -8.49
N GLU A 193 14.83 2.87 -8.57
CA GLU A 193 16.08 3.56 -8.21
C GLU A 193 16.05 4.18 -6.81
N ASN A 194 15.45 3.48 -5.84
CA ASN A 194 15.26 3.94 -4.46
C ASN A 194 14.46 5.26 -4.33
N LYS A 195 13.52 5.51 -5.21
CA LYS A 195 12.71 6.74 -5.23
C LYS A 195 12.09 7.04 -3.86
N ASN A 196 12.34 8.25 -3.34
CA ASN A 196 11.86 8.75 -2.05
C ASN A 196 12.34 7.95 -0.81
N VAL A 197 13.36 7.11 -0.94
CA VAL A 197 13.95 6.36 0.17
C VAL A 197 15.00 7.23 0.88
N ILE A 198 14.85 7.35 2.20
CA ILE A 198 15.80 8.06 3.08
C ILE A 198 16.87 7.07 3.56
N THR A 199 16.43 5.91 4.04
CA THR A 199 17.33 4.89 4.57
C THR A 199 16.81 3.49 4.21
N ARG A 200 17.72 2.61 3.80
CA ARG A 200 17.47 1.19 3.61
C ARG A 200 18.08 0.42 4.76
N PHE A 201 17.26 -0.34 5.48
CA PHE A 201 17.78 -1.20 6.55
C PHE A 201 18.33 -2.51 5.99
N PRO A 202 19.35 -3.09 6.63
CA PRO A 202 19.90 -4.38 6.20
C PRO A 202 18.84 -5.48 6.29
N SER A 203 18.85 -6.41 5.35
CA SER A 203 18.02 -7.60 5.42
C SER A 203 18.56 -8.53 6.52
N LEU A 204 17.67 -9.11 7.33
CA LEU A 204 18.03 -10.06 8.39
C LEU A 204 18.58 -11.39 7.83
N SER A 205 18.34 -11.68 6.56
CA SER A 205 18.79 -12.88 5.86
C SER A 205 19.04 -12.59 4.39
N SER A 206 20.04 -13.23 3.80
CA SER A 206 20.34 -13.17 2.37
C SER A 206 19.23 -13.75 1.48
N ARG A 207 18.33 -14.55 2.05
CA ARG A 207 17.18 -15.15 1.35
C ARG A 207 15.95 -14.24 1.31
N CYS A 208 15.99 -13.09 1.98
CA CYS A 208 14.86 -12.17 1.99
C CYS A 208 14.70 -11.48 0.63
N THR A 209 13.54 -11.61 0.02
CA THR A 209 13.14 -10.88 -1.20
C THR A 209 12.63 -9.48 -0.90
N THR A 210 12.44 -9.14 0.38
CA THR A 210 11.93 -7.83 0.84
C THR A 210 12.91 -7.17 1.80
N VAL A 211 12.84 -5.86 1.86
CA VAL A 211 13.65 -5.03 2.75
C VAL A 211 12.78 -3.95 3.39
N GLN A 212 13.17 -3.50 4.59
CA GLN A 212 12.55 -2.34 5.23
C GLN A 212 13.25 -1.07 4.76
N VAL A 213 12.46 -0.06 4.44
CA VAL A 213 12.94 1.27 4.05
C VAL A 213 12.22 2.35 4.84
N LEU A 214 12.98 3.34 5.29
CA LEU A 214 12.45 4.59 5.78
C LEU A 214 12.35 5.54 4.58
N LYS A 215 11.20 6.13 4.37
CA LYS A 215 10.96 6.98 3.20
C LYS A 215 10.08 8.19 3.53
N SER A 216 10.07 9.18 2.67
CA SER A 216 9.16 10.31 2.77
C SER A 216 7.70 9.87 2.60
N PRO A 217 6.74 10.55 3.25
CA PRO A 217 5.32 10.32 3.03
C PRO A 217 4.93 10.51 1.57
N LYS A 218 3.79 9.90 1.20
CA LYS A 218 3.30 9.94 -0.20
C LYS A 218 2.91 11.34 -0.68
N THR A 219 2.45 12.20 0.22
CA THR A 219 1.97 13.57 -0.09
C THR A 219 2.48 14.54 0.97
N ASP A 220 2.71 15.77 0.57
CA ASP A 220 3.13 16.85 1.48
C ASP A 220 2.09 17.10 2.58
N SER A 221 0.80 16.92 2.30
CA SER A 221 -0.27 17.02 3.29
C SER A 221 -0.22 15.95 4.40
N SER A 222 0.59 14.91 4.23
CA SER A 222 0.85 13.93 5.29
C SER A 222 1.92 14.41 6.28
N ILE A 223 2.72 15.40 5.91
CA ILE A 223 3.73 16.01 6.79
C ILE A 223 3.00 16.95 7.74
N ARG A 224 3.15 16.68 9.05
CA ARG A 224 2.42 17.44 10.06
C ARG A 224 3.05 17.32 11.44
N THR A 225 2.85 18.32 12.27
CA THR A 225 3.12 18.25 13.72
C THR A 225 1.87 17.82 14.45
N ILE A 226 2.02 16.94 15.43
CA ILE A 226 0.95 16.48 16.32
C ILE A 226 1.40 16.74 17.75
N PHE A 227 0.60 17.47 18.52
CA PHE A 227 0.84 17.65 19.94
C PHE A 227 0.40 16.40 20.70
N LEU A 228 1.23 16.00 21.66
CA LEU A 228 1.01 14.81 22.46
C LEU A 228 0.21 15.14 23.73
N PRO A 229 -0.77 14.31 24.09
CA PRO A 229 -1.30 14.34 25.47
C PRO A 229 -0.15 14.11 26.46
N LYS A 230 -0.17 14.81 27.59
CA LYS A 230 0.89 14.74 28.62
C LYS A 230 1.22 13.30 29.02
N THR A 231 0.20 12.48 29.25
CA THR A 231 0.35 11.07 29.60
C THR A 231 1.07 10.25 28.53
N VAL A 232 0.88 10.56 27.25
CA VAL A 232 1.56 9.86 26.13
C VAL A 232 2.98 10.37 25.98
N ALA A 233 3.23 11.66 26.19
CA ALA A 233 4.58 12.23 26.20
C ALA A 233 5.43 11.62 27.32
N GLU A 234 4.88 11.47 28.53
CA GLU A 234 5.53 10.84 29.68
C GLU A 234 5.86 9.35 29.45
N MET A 235 5.13 8.65 28.58
CA MET A 235 5.45 7.26 28.23
C MET A 235 6.64 7.14 27.27
N LEU A 236 7.06 8.23 26.64
CA LEU A 236 8.20 8.26 25.71
C LEU A 236 9.52 8.59 26.41
N VAL A 237 9.47 9.07 27.64
CA VAL A 237 10.62 9.36 28.50
C VAL A 237 11.10 8.08 29.19
#